data_93278c7fb51ba6fef677185d4b668b24
#
_entry.id   93278c7fb51ba6fef677185d4b668b24
#
_cell.length_a   1.000
_cell.length_b   1.000
_cell.length_c   1.000
_cell.angle_alpha   90.00
_cell.angle_beta   90.00
_cell.angle_gamma   90.00
#
_symmetry.space_group_name_H-M   'P 1'
#
loop_
_entity.id
_entity.type
_entity.pdbx_description
1 polymer ?
#
loop_
_entity_poly.entity_id
_entity_poly.type
_entity_poly.pdbx_seq_one_letter_code
_entity_poly.pdbx_strand_id
1 'polypeptide(L)'
;TSFESVIATSSPFNSGFADENLSAYGRYQRSFGKIRGTLGTNFNLSKFNQFIQDTSRPSLSETFSQNYNASVRTLFKNAPNLEVGMKYSVSETNIGDLETKYFTESPFIEIDALILKSFTFRSNYSTTKFKDQNSIINDYEFFDAAISYRKDKDSKWEFELRATNLLDTKSQGQSNVSNISVSTNEYFIQPRFITLRLIYSL
;
A
#
# COMPACT_ATOMS: atom_id res chain seq x y z
N THR A 1 0.91 6.15 -40.10
CA THR A 1 1.34 5.56 -38.81
C THR A 1 0.64 4.22 -38.63
N SER A 2 1.34 3.12 -38.96
CA SER A 2 0.87 1.77 -38.75
C SER A 2 1.07 1.43 -37.27
N PHE A 3 0.00 1.09 -36.57
CA PHE A 3 0.09 0.47 -35.24
C PHE A 3 0.45 -1.01 -35.46
N GLU A 4 1.67 -1.40 -35.18
CA GLU A 4 1.99 -2.81 -35.01
C GLU A 4 1.37 -3.29 -33.68
N SER A 5 0.36 -4.13 -33.79
CA SER A 5 -0.20 -4.81 -32.61
C SER A 5 0.77 -5.90 -32.18
N VAL A 6 1.44 -5.72 -31.05
CA VAL A 6 2.24 -6.78 -30.44
C VAL A 6 1.27 -7.78 -29.81
N ILE A 7 1.14 -8.96 -30.41
CA ILE A 7 0.39 -10.07 -29.83
C ILE A 7 1.34 -10.81 -28.91
N ALA A 8 1.16 -10.68 -27.60
CA ALA A 8 1.85 -11.50 -26.62
C ALA A 8 1.12 -12.83 -26.49
N THR A 9 1.79 -13.92 -26.88
CA THR A 9 1.29 -15.28 -26.63
C THR A 9 2.07 -15.90 -25.47
N SER A 10 1.38 -16.50 -24.51
CA SER A 10 2.00 -17.28 -23.44
C SER A 10 1.49 -18.70 -23.48
N SER A 11 2.39 -19.67 -23.39
CA SER A 11 2.03 -21.07 -23.25
C SER A 11 2.71 -21.65 -22.01
N PRO A 12 2.01 -22.43 -21.19
CA PRO A 12 2.65 -23.13 -20.07
C PRO A 12 3.58 -24.21 -20.62
N PHE A 13 4.75 -24.35 -20.03
CA PHE A 13 5.67 -25.43 -20.32
C PHE A 13 6.24 -25.99 -19.01
N ASN A 14 6.61 -27.26 -19.02
CA ASN A 14 7.31 -27.86 -17.90
C ASN A 14 8.82 -27.62 -18.07
N SER A 15 9.39 -26.74 -17.25
CA SER A 15 10.82 -26.41 -17.31
C SER A 15 11.75 -27.52 -16.83
N GLY A 16 11.21 -28.53 -16.16
CA GLY A 16 11.99 -29.57 -15.51
C GLY A 16 12.77 -29.10 -14.27
N PHE A 17 12.63 -27.84 -13.92
CA PHE A 17 13.24 -27.21 -12.72
C PHE A 17 12.15 -26.88 -11.71
N ALA A 18 12.45 -27.05 -10.44
CA ALA A 18 11.54 -26.60 -9.38
C ALA A 18 11.63 -25.08 -9.24
N ASP A 19 10.46 -24.45 -9.16
CA ASP A 19 10.38 -23.05 -8.76
C ASP A 19 10.68 -22.94 -7.27
N GLU A 20 11.52 -21.99 -6.91
CA GLU A 20 11.84 -21.72 -5.51
C GLU A 20 11.05 -20.49 -5.05
N ASN A 21 10.34 -20.63 -3.94
CA ASN A 21 9.67 -19.53 -3.27
C ASN A 21 9.94 -19.63 -1.77
N LEU A 22 10.62 -18.61 -1.23
CA LEU A 22 10.90 -18.48 0.18
C LEU A 22 10.26 -17.20 0.70
N SER A 23 9.43 -17.32 1.72
CA SER A 23 8.87 -16.16 2.40
C SER A 23 9.13 -16.20 3.90
N ALA A 24 9.45 -15.05 4.47
CA ALA A 24 9.64 -14.86 5.89
C ALA A 24 8.88 -13.61 6.35
N TYR A 25 8.23 -13.74 7.49
CA TYR A 25 7.45 -12.65 8.09
C TYR A 25 7.85 -12.47 9.55
N GLY A 26 8.00 -11.21 9.97
CA GLY A 26 8.26 -10.84 11.34
C GLY A 26 7.43 -9.62 11.76
N ARG A 27 6.88 -9.67 12.97
CA ARG A 27 6.22 -8.51 13.58
C ARG A 27 6.59 -8.41 15.05
N TYR A 28 7.02 -7.22 15.46
CA TYR A 28 7.26 -6.87 16.84
C TYR A 28 6.40 -5.69 17.23
N GLN A 29 5.71 -5.80 18.37
CA GLN A 29 4.86 -4.74 18.90
C GLN A 29 5.06 -4.67 20.41
N ARG A 30 5.34 -3.47 20.91
CA ARG A 30 5.50 -3.24 22.34
C ARG A 30 4.89 -1.91 22.76
N SER A 31 4.24 -1.93 23.92
CA SER A 31 3.71 -0.72 24.56
C SER A 31 4.60 -0.29 25.71
N PHE A 32 4.90 0.99 25.74
CA PHE A 32 5.67 1.67 26.78
C PHE A 32 4.75 2.75 27.41
N GLY A 33 4.07 2.37 28.47
CA GLY A 33 3.05 3.23 29.07
C GLY A 33 1.91 3.53 28.08
N LYS A 34 1.80 4.77 27.66
CA LYS A 34 0.76 5.25 26.74
C LYS A 34 1.23 5.37 25.30
N ILE A 35 2.33 4.76 24.94
CA ILE A 35 2.88 4.76 23.60
C ILE A 35 3.08 3.31 23.16
N ARG A 36 2.73 3.00 21.94
CA ARG A 36 2.95 1.69 21.30
C ARG A 36 3.83 1.86 20.08
N GLY A 37 4.93 1.12 20.05
CA GLY A 37 5.75 0.95 18.85
C GLY A 37 5.38 -0.35 18.14
N THR A 38 5.34 -0.31 16.82
CA THR A 38 5.14 -1.48 15.96
C THR A 38 6.21 -1.49 14.89
N LEU A 39 6.84 -2.64 14.69
CA LEU A 39 7.76 -2.91 13.60
C LEU A 39 7.30 -4.19 12.91
N GLY A 40 7.27 -4.20 11.60
CA GLY A 40 6.93 -5.37 10.81
C GLY A 40 7.84 -5.49 9.60
N THR A 41 8.10 -6.71 9.19
CA THR A 41 8.87 -6.99 7.99
C THR A 41 8.31 -8.23 7.29
N ASN A 42 8.41 -8.23 5.98
CA ASN A 42 8.10 -9.37 5.14
C ASN A 42 9.15 -9.44 4.03
N PHE A 43 9.71 -10.63 3.84
CA PHE A 43 10.65 -10.94 2.78
C PHE A 43 10.07 -12.02 1.91
N ASN A 44 10.19 -11.87 0.60
CA ASN A 44 9.81 -12.89 -0.37
C ASN A 44 10.88 -13.00 -1.45
N LEU A 45 11.45 -14.18 -1.58
CA LEU A 45 12.36 -14.57 -2.65
C LEU A 45 11.62 -15.53 -3.56
N SER A 46 11.57 -15.23 -4.85
CA SER A 46 10.98 -16.09 -5.88
C SER A 46 11.96 -16.27 -7.01
N LYS A 47 12.21 -17.55 -7.37
CA LYS A 47 13.08 -17.94 -8.49
C LYS A 47 12.35 -18.88 -9.41
N PHE A 48 12.37 -18.58 -10.69
CA PHE A 48 11.81 -19.46 -11.70
C PHE A 48 12.53 -19.31 -13.03
N ASN A 49 12.45 -20.36 -13.83
CA ASN A 49 13.02 -20.39 -15.16
C ASN A 49 11.97 -19.98 -16.17
N GLN A 50 12.35 -19.09 -17.09
CA GLN A 50 11.50 -18.65 -18.19
C GLN A 50 12.25 -18.67 -19.50
N PHE A 51 11.55 -18.93 -20.59
CA PHE A 51 12.08 -18.71 -21.92
C PHE A 51 11.75 -17.28 -22.36
N ILE A 52 12.77 -16.52 -22.70
CA ILE A 52 12.60 -15.24 -23.36
C ILE A 52 12.63 -15.50 -24.86
N GLN A 53 11.77 -14.85 -25.61
CA GLN A 53 11.63 -14.99 -27.07
C GLN A 53 13.01 -15.00 -27.73
N ASP A 54 13.22 -15.95 -28.66
CA ASP A 54 14.44 -16.18 -29.45
C ASP A 54 15.66 -16.78 -28.71
N THR A 55 15.52 -17.16 -27.45
CA THR A 55 16.58 -17.90 -26.77
C THR A 55 16.21 -19.36 -26.62
N SER A 56 17.06 -20.27 -27.10
CA SER A 56 16.89 -21.71 -26.90
C SER A 56 17.22 -22.17 -25.48
N ARG A 57 17.58 -21.27 -24.59
CA ARG A 57 17.96 -21.58 -23.21
C ARG A 57 17.03 -20.86 -22.23
N PRO A 58 16.61 -21.53 -21.14
CA PRO A 58 15.86 -20.88 -20.09
C PRO A 58 16.72 -19.81 -19.41
N SER A 59 16.12 -18.67 -19.13
CA SER A 59 16.73 -17.62 -18.32
C SER A 59 16.19 -17.69 -16.91
N LEU A 60 17.08 -17.69 -15.92
CA LEU A 60 16.69 -17.64 -14.52
C LEU A 60 16.20 -16.21 -14.20
N SER A 61 15.00 -16.14 -13.66
CA SER A 61 14.44 -14.93 -13.09
C SER A 61 14.41 -15.05 -11.57
N GLU A 62 15.00 -14.10 -10.90
CA GLU A 62 15.03 -14.01 -9.45
C GLU A 62 14.41 -12.68 -9.01
N THR A 63 13.40 -12.73 -8.16
CA THR A 63 12.77 -11.54 -7.57
C THR A 63 12.88 -11.59 -6.06
N PHE A 64 13.47 -10.56 -5.47
CA PHE A 64 13.55 -10.37 -4.03
C PHE A 64 12.73 -9.15 -3.60
N SER A 65 11.66 -9.38 -2.87
CA SER A 65 10.78 -8.34 -2.34
C SER A 65 10.94 -8.22 -0.83
N GLN A 66 11.08 -6.99 -0.36
CA GLN A 66 11.26 -6.64 1.04
C GLN A 66 10.21 -5.59 1.39
N ASN A 67 9.44 -5.83 2.45
CA ASN A 67 8.45 -4.88 2.95
C ASN A 67 8.73 -4.62 4.42
N TYR A 68 8.78 -3.36 4.78
CA TYR A 68 8.99 -2.88 6.14
C TYR A 68 7.84 -1.96 6.52
N ASN A 69 7.38 -2.06 7.74
CA ASN A 69 6.47 -1.10 8.32
C ASN A 69 6.92 -0.75 9.74
N ALA A 70 6.89 0.52 10.05
CA ALA A 70 7.17 1.04 11.37
C ALA A 70 6.12 2.08 11.74
N SER A 71 5.60 2.02 12.96
CA SER A 71 4.69 3.04 13.47
C SER A 71 4.85 3.25 14.97
N VAL A 72 4.48 4.44 15.40
CA VAL A 72 4.34 4.81 16.81
C VAL A 72 2.95 5.40 17.00
N ARG A 73 2.21 4.84 17.95
CA ARG A 73 0.84 5.26 18.29
C ARG A 73 0.73 5.62 19.76
N THR A 74 0.02 6.70 20.07
CA THR A 74 -0.39 7.01 21.44
C THR A 74 -1.63 6.20 21.85
N LEU A 75 -1.78 5.92 23.14
CA LEU A 75 -2.86 5.09 23.69
C LEU A 75 -3.55 5.82 24.86
N PHE A 76 -4.14 6.95 24.57
CA PHE A 76 -4.90 7.73 25.55
C PHE A 76 -6.36 7.28 25.59
N LYS A 77 -6.98 7.24 26.79
CA LYS A 77 -8.41 6.91 26.91
C LYS A 77 -9.33 8.08 26.61
N ASN A 78 -8.93 9.29 27.02
CA ASN A 78 -9.76 10.49 27.01
C ASN A 78 -9.10 11.67 26.29
N ALA A 79 -8.09 11.42 25.49
CA ALA A 79 -7.38 12.42 24.69
C ALA A 79 -7.19 11.90 23.28
N PRO A 80 -6.92 12.75 22.31
CA PRO A 80 -6.61 12.33 20.96
C PRO A 80 -5.47 11.31 20.90
N ASN A 81 -5.64 10.29 20.10
CA ASN A 81 -4.57 9.38 19.73
C ASN A 81 -4.02 9.74 18.37
N LEU A 82 -2.72 9.69 18.27
CA LEU A 82 -1.95 9.96 17.06
C LEU A 82 -1.16 8.70 16.72
N GLU A 83 -1.22 8.27 15.48
CA GLU A 83 -0.30 7.29 14.92
C GLU A 83 0.48 7.92 13.77
N VAL A 84 1.79 7.78 13.81
CA VAL A 84 2.69 8.18 12.73
C VAL A 84 3.48 6.96 12.33
N GLY A 85 3.56 6.70 11.05
CA GLY A 85 4.25 5.53 10.55
C GLY A 85 4.76 5.69 9.12
N MET A 86 5.53 4.68 8.73
CA MET A 86 6.13 4.56 7.41
C MET A 86 6.01 3.13 6.94
N LYS A 87 5.55 2.94 5.70
CA LYS A 87 5.68 1.69 4.97
C LYS A 87 6.73 1.91 3.90
N TYR A 88 7.64 0.96 3.80
CA TYR A 88 8.73 0.99 2.83
C TYR A 88 8.86 -0.37 2.18
N SER A 89 8.87 -0.41 0.86
CA SER A 89 9.11 -1.64 0.12
C SER A 89 10.19 -1.48 -0.93
N VAL A 90 10.94 -2.55 -1.11
CA VAL A 90 11.95 -2.69 -2.16
C VAL A 90 11.63 -3.96 -2.92
N SER A 91 11.62 -3.88 -4.24
CA SER A 91 11.53 -5.02 -5.15
C SER A 91 12.71 -4.99 -6.09
N GLU A 92 13.50 -6.04 -6.05
CA GLU A 92 14.68 -6.23 -6.91
C GLU A 92 14.43 -7.46 -7.77
N THR A 93 14.60 -7.31 -9.07
CA THR A 93 14.40 -8.38 -10.04
C THR A 93 15.61 -8.50 -10.95
N ASN A 94 16.18 -9.70 -11.02
CA ASN A 94 17.32 -10.05 -11.82
C ASN A 94 16.91 -11.07 -12.89
N ILE A 95 17.22 -10.79 -14.17
CA ILE A 95 16.96 -11.69 -15.28
C ILE A 95 18.21 -11.72 -16.16
N GLY A 96 18.99 -12.76 -16.04
CA GLY A 96 20.31 -12.80 -16.67
C GLY A 96 21.19 -11.66 -16.17
N ASP A 97 21.62 -10.78 -17.07
CA ASP A 97 22.45 -9.61 -16.76
C ASP A 97 21.63 -8.33 -16.46
N LEU A 98 20.32 -8.41 -16.56
CA LEU A 98 19.43 -7.27 -16.31
C LEU A 98 18.99 -7.24 -14.84
N GLU A 99 19.36 -6.16 -14.15
CA GLU A 99 18.91 -5.86 -12.80
C GLU A 99 17.95 -4.66 -12.81
N THR A 100 16.79 -4.82 -12.17
CA THR A 100 15.83 -3.74 -11.97
C THR A 100 15.45 -3.63 -10.50
N LYS A 101 15.38 -2.40 -9.98
CA LYS A 101 15.09 -2.15 -8.58
C LYS A 101 14.10 -1.01 -8.41
N TYR A 102 13.04 -1.26 -7.63
CA TYR A 102 11.98 -0.32 -7.35
C TYR A 102 11.78 -0.14 -5.86
N PHE A 103 11.36 1.06 -5.49
CA PHE A 103 11.13 1.47 -4.12
C PHE A 103 9.73 2.07 -3.99
N THR A 104 9.04 1.74 -2.91
CA THR A 104 7.81 2.43 -2.52
C THR A 104 7.96 2.97 -1.13
N GLU A 105 7.72 4.27 -0.97
CA GLU A 105 7.72 4.97 0.30
C GLU A 105 6.31 5.47 0.59
N SER A 106 5.76 5.12 1.75
CA SER A 106 4.41 5.53 2.12
C SER A 106 4.34 5.93 3.60
N PRO A 107 4.79 7.16 3.94
CA PRO A 107 4.53 7.73 5.26
C PRO A 107 3.05 8.01 5.45
N PHE A 108 2.57 7.89 6.69
CA PHE A 108 1.20 8.17 7.05
C PHE A 108 1.06 8.75 8.45
N ILE A 109 -0.05 9.47 8.66
CA ILE A 109 -0.46 10.02 9.94
C ILE A 109 -1.94 9.72 10.12
N GLU A 110 -2.30 9.14 11.26
CA GLU A 110 -3.69 8.87 11.64
C GLU A 110 -4.00 9.57 12.97
N ILE A 111 -5.19 10.17 13.06
CA ILE A 111 -5.68 10.80 14.28
C ILE A 111 -7.04 10.21 14.63
N ASP A 112 -7.18 9.76 15.87
CA ASP A 112 -8.43 9.36 16.48
C ASP A 112 -8.67 10.21 17.72
N ALA A 113 -9.80 10.90 17.80
CA ALA A 113 -10.14 11.75 18.94
C ALA A 113 -11.60 11.55 19.37
N LEU A 114 -11.81 11.28 20.65
CA LEU A 114 -13.12 11.40 21.27
C LEU A 114 -13.25 12.81 21.86
N ILE A 115 -14.14 13.62 21.30
CA ILE A 115 -14.36 15.01 21.65
C ILE A 115 -15.70 15.12 22.40
N LEU A 116 -15.71 15.76 23.57
CA LEU A 116 -16.94 16.00 24.34
C LEU A 116 -17.80 14.75 24.61
N LYS A 117 -17.15 13.57 24.72
CA LYS A 117 -17.78 12.25 24.98
C LYS A 117 -18.77 11.75 23.91
N SER A 118 -19.23 12.60 23.03
CA SER A 118 -20.27 12.31 22.03
C SER A 118 -19.80 12.43 20.60
N PHE A 119 -18.67 13.08 20.36
CA PHE A 119 -18.11 13.25 19.03
C PHE A 119 -16.83 12.43 18.88
N THR A 120 -16.75 11.66 17.81
CA THR A 120 -15.52 10.96 17.40
C THR A 120 -15.00 11.62 16.13
N PHE A 121 -13.79 12.13 16.18
CA PHE A 121 -13.07 12.63 15.01
C PHE A 121 -12.03 11.61 14.59
N ARG A 122 -11.94 11.36 13.29
CA ARG A 122 -10.91 10.52 12.67
C ARG A 122 -10.35 11.24 11.46
N SER A 123 -9.05 11.17 11.28
CA SER A 123 -8.43 11.62 10.04
C SER A 123 -7.26 10.72 9.68
N ASN A 124 -7.02 10.59 8.39
CA ASN A 124 -5.90 9.85 7.82
C ASN A 124 -5.29 10.69 6.71
N TYR A 125 -3.98 10.89 6.80
CA TYR A 125 -3.16 11.46 5.74
C TYR A 125 -2.10 10.45 5.35
N SER A 126 -1.92 10.23 4.07
CA SER A 126 -0.85 9.40 3.54
C SER A 126 -0.35 9.95 2.21
N THR A 127 0.93 9.79 1.98
CA THR A 127 1.54 10.02 0.68
C THR A 127 2.23 8.74 0.24
N THR A 128 2.29 8.47 -1.05
CA THR A 128 2.99 7.32 -1.62
C THR A 128 3.85 7.79 -2.77
N LYS A 129 5.12 7.37 -2.75
CA LYS A 129 6.09 7.62 -3.82
C LYS A 129 6.61 6.29 -4.31
N PHE A 130 6.42 6.04 -5.60
CA PHE A 130 7.00 4.91 -6.31
C PHE A 130 8.17 5.39 -7.16
N LYS A 131 9.33 4.77 -6.98
CA LYS A 131 10.60 5.20 -7.56
C LYS A 131 11.32 4.03 -8.21
N ASP A 132 12.05 4.29 -9.27
CA ASP A 132 13.18 3.46 -9.69
C ASP A 132 14.50 3.99 -9.08
N GLN A 133 15.63 3.50 -9.57
CA GLN A 133 16.95 3.96 -9.09
C GLN A 133 17.25 5.42 -9.43
N ASN A 134 16.61 6.01 -10.43
CA ASN A 134 16.97 7.30 -11.00
C ASN A 134 15.88 8.36 -10.86
N SER A 135 14.61 7.96 -10.74
CA SER A 135 13.47 8.88 -10.81
C SER A 135 12.28 8.48 -9.97
N ILE A 136 11.42 9.44 -9.69
CA ILE A 136 10.09 9.20 -9.17
C ILE A 136 9.20 8.88 -10.38
N ILE A 137 8.63 7.67 -10.39
CA ILE A 137 7.74 7.20 -11.45
C ILE A 137 6.33 7.70 -11.19
N ASN A 138 5.93 7.71 -9.91
CA ASN A 138 4.59 8.09 -9.51
C ASN A 138 4.57 8.57 -8.06
N ASP A 139 3.76 9.59 -7.78
CA ASP A 139 3.48 10.05 -6.42
C ASP A 139 2.03 10.51 -6.31
N TYR A 140 1.45 10.28 -5.14
CA TYR A 140 0.09 10.72 -4.82
C TYR A 140 -0.11 10.83 -3.33
N GLU A 141 -1.10 11.64 -2.95
CA GLU A 141 -1.42 11.95 -1.56
C GLU A 141 -2.92 11.78 -1.30
N PHE A 142 -3.26 11.29 -0.13
CA PHE A 142 -4.64 11.19 0.34
C PHE A 142 -4.81 11.85 1.69
N PHE A 143 -5.91 12.56 1.82
CA PHE A 143 -6.36 13.08 3.10
C PHE A 143 -7.86 12.87 3.25
N ASP A 144 -8.23 12.10 4.24
CA ASP A 144 -9.61 11.80 4.61
C ASP A 144 -9.89 12.26 6.04
N ALA A 145 -11.10 12.75 6.28
CA ALA A 145 -11.53 13.10 7.63
C ALA A 145 -12.99 12.71 7.85
N ALA A 146 -13.32 12.32 9.06
CA ALA A 146 -14.69 12.01 9.46
C ALA A 146 -14.96 12.54 10.87
N ILE A 147 -16.16 13.00 11.09
CA ILE A 147 -16.69 13.30 12.41
C ILE A 147 -18.00 12.56 12.60
N SER A 148 -18.09 11.79 13.68
CA SER A 148 -19.29 11.06 14.05
C SER A 148 -19.84 11.65 15.34
N TYR A 149 -21.17 11.75 15.42
CA TYR A 149 -21.90 12.13 16.62
C TYR A 149 -22.76 10.96 17.08
N ARG A 150 -22.57 10.56 18.33
CA ARG A 150 -23.42 9.62 19.05
C ARG A 150 -23.64 10.14 20.47
N LYS A 151 -24.91 10.35 20.86
CA LYS A 151 -25.25 11.01 22.11
C LYS A 151 -24.58 10.34 23.32
N ASP A 152 -24.68 9.02 23.40
CA ASP A 152 -24.11 8.16 24.44
C ASP A 152 -23.90 6.73 23.89
N LYS A 153 -23.38 5.83 24.71
CA LYS A 153 -23.11 4.45 24.32
C LYS A 153 -24.38 3.64 24.04
N ASP A 154 -25.49 4.02 24.65
CA ASP A 154 -26.78 3.33 24.54
C ASP A 154 -27.65 3.93 23.45
N SER A 155 -27.21 5.04 22.83
CA SER A 155 -27.91 5.68 21.72
C SER A 155 -27.95 4.73 20.52
N LYS A 156 -29.15 4.54 19.98
CA LYS A 156 -29.37 3.75 18.74
C LYS A 156 -29.00 4.53 17.47
N TRP A 157 -28.84 5.81 17.56
CA TRP A 157 -28.56 6.69 16.44
C TRP A 157 -27.13 7.20 16.47
N GLU A 158 -26.47 7.11 15.32
CA GLU A 158 -25.18 7.75 15.05
C GLU A 158 -25.22 8.50 13.73
N PHE A 159 -24.69 9.69 13.70
CA PHE A 159 -24.55 10.54 12.52
C PHE A 159 -23.08 10.66 12.18
N GLU A 160 -22.69 10.37 10.97
CA GLU A 160 -21.32 10.51 10.48
C GLU A 160 -21.29 11.45 9.28
N LEU A 161 -20.47 12.50 9.38
CA LEU A 161 -20.07 13.33 8.25
C LEU A 161 -18.66 12.92 7.87
N ARG A 162 -18.46 12.45 6.64
CA ARG A 162 -17.17 12.01 6.11
C ARG A 162 -16.82 12.80 4.87
N ALA A 163 -15.62 13.35 4.85
CA ALA A 163 -14.99 13.95 3.68
C ALA A 163 -13.83 13.07 3.22
N THR A 164 -13.86 12.67 1.97
CA THR A 164 -12.82 11.82 1.36
C THR A 164 -12.11 12.56 0.26
N ASN A 165 -10.85 12.21 0.07
CA ASN A 165 -9.97 12.80 -0.93
C ASN A 165 -9.94 14.34 -0.85
N LEU A 166 -9.72 14.89 0.34
CA LEU A 166 -9.73 16.32 0.60
C LEU A 166 -8.68 17.09 -0.20
N LEU A 167 -7.59 16.44 -0.61
CA LEU A 167 -6.54 16.99 -1.46
C LEU A 167 -6.91 17.00 -2.95
N ASP A 168 -8.05 16.36 -3.30
CA ASP A 168 -8.56 16.25 -4.67
C ASP A 168 -7.57 15.56 -5.63
N THR A 169 -6.90 14.54 -5.14
CA THR A 169 -6.02 13.69 -5.94
C THR A 169 -6.81 13.06 -7.07
N LYS A 170 -6.39 13.29 -8.31
CA LYS A 170 -7.17 12.94 -9.52
C LYS A 170 -6.96 11.49 -9.95
N SER A 171 -5.76 10.99 -9.78
CA SER A 171 -5.38 9.65 -10.19
C SER A 171 -4.40 9.02 -9.22
N GLN A 172 -4.39 7.71 -9.22
CA GLN A 172 -3.46 6.87 -8.51
C GLN A 172 -2.81 5.93 -9.52
N GLY A 173 -1.50 5.95 -9.59
CA GLY A 173 -0.76 4.97 -10.35
C GLY A 173 -0.50 3.72 -9.52
N GLN A 174 -0.77 2.57 -10.08
CA GLN A 174 -0.33 1.30 -9.55
C GLN A 174 0.66 0.68 -10.52
N SER A 175 1.91 0.58 -10.08
CA SER A 175 2.95 -0.05 -10.89
C SER A 175 3.14 -1.50 -10.42
N ASN A 176 3.05 -2.40 -11.37
CA ASN A 176 3.36 -3.80 -11.17
C ASN A 176 4.65 -4.11 -11.92
N VAL A 177 5.58 -4.68 -11.21
CA VAL A 177 6.86 -5.12 -11.78
C VAL A 177 6.80 -6.62 -11.93
N SER A 178 6.94 -7.08 -13.14
CA SER A 178 7.15 -8.49 -13.47
C SER A 178 8.55 -8.66 -14.05
N ASN A 179 8.96 -9.89 -14.21
CA ASN A 179 10.29 -10.22 -14.71
C ASN A 179 10.59 -9.74 -16.14
N ILE A 180 9.56 -9.43 -16.90
CA ILE A 180 9.67 -9.04 -18.32
C ILE A 180 9.01 -7.70 -18.63
N SER A 181 8.29 -7.13 -17.68
CA SER A 181 7.57 -5.87 -17.91
C SER A 181 7.37 -5.08 -16.63
N VAL A 182 7.39 -3.76 -16.77
CA VAL A 182 6.83 -2.83 -15.81
C VAL A 182 5.54 -2.31 -16.42
N SER A 183 4.43 -2.57 -15.76
CA SER A 183 3.15 -2.00 -16.17
C SER A 183 2.70 -1.00 -15.13
N THR A 184 2.37 0.20 -15.55
CA THR A 184 1.75 1.22 -14.72
C THR A 184 0.32 1.40 -15.16
N ASN A 185 -0.61 1.10 -14.30
CA ASN A 185 -2.03 1.35 -14.49
C ASN A 185 -2.40 2.63 -13.75
N GLU A 186 -2.97 3.57 -14.45
CA GLU A 186 -3.52 4.78 -13.83
C GLU A 186 -5.01 4.58 -13.58
N TYR A 187 -5.41 4.72 -12.33
CA TYR A 187 -6.80 4.67 -11.91
C TYR A 187 -7.28 6.08 -11.56
N PHE A 188 -8.35 6.50 -12.21
CA PHE A 188 -9.01 7.74 -11.82
C PHE A 188 -9.70 7.56 -10.46
N ILE A 189 -9.44 8.50 -9.57
CA ILE A 189 -9.98 8.49 -8.22
C ILE A 189 -11.24 9.34 -8.20
N GLN A 190 -12.20 8.90 -7.41
CA GLN A 190 -13.38 9.70 -7.15
C GLN A 190 -12.95 11.08 -6.60
N PRO A 191 -13.43 12.19 -7.20
CA PRO A 191 -13.12 13.54 -6.72
C PRO A 191 -13.48 13.70 -5.25
N ARG A 192 -12.99 14.77 -4.65
CA ARG A 192 -13.39 15.19 -3.30
C ARG A 192 -14.90 15.16 -3.15
N PHE A 193 -15.38 14.45 -2.15
CA PHE A 193 -16.81 14.41 -1.85
C PHE A 193 -17.06 14.28 -0.35
N ILE A 194 -18.27 14.70 0.04
CA ILE A 194 -18.73 14.65 1.42
C ILE A 194 -19.97 13.77 1.48
N THR A 195 -19.99 12.84 2.42
CA THR A 195 -21.13 11.96 2.68
C THR A 195 -21.66 12.19 4.08
N LEU A 196 -22.98 12.21 4.19
CA LEU A 196 -23.69 12.12 5.46
C LEU A 196 -24.24 10.69 5.59
N ARG A 197 -23.87 10.01 6.65
CA ARG A 197 -24.34 8.67 6.97
C ARG A 197 -25.18 8.71 8.24
N LEU A 198 -26.32 8.07 8.20
CA LEU A 198 -27.17 7.83 9.35
C LEU A 198 -27.13 6.34 9.68
N ILE A 199 -26.74 6.02 10.90
CA ILE A 199 -26.60 4.63 11.37
C ILE A 199 -27.61 4.41 12.49
N TYR A 200 -28.42 3.37 12.37
CA TYR A 200 -29.36 2.92 13.40
C TYR A 200 -29.01 1.51 13.85
N SER A 201 -28.79 1.34 15.15
CA SER A 201 -28.51 0.04 15.77
C SER A 201 -29.81 -0.51 16.36
N LEU A 202 -30.21 -1.71 15.96
CA LEU A 202 -31.40 -2.43 16.45
C LEU A 202 -31.18 -2.97 17.87
#